data_2afd5113d8a58c17424127d236f096f9
#
_entry.id   2afd5113d8a58c17424127d236f096f9
#
_cell.length_a   1.000
_cell.length_b   1.000
_cell.length_c   1.000
_cell.angle_alpha   90.00
_cell.angle_beta   90.00
_cell.angle_gamma   90.00
#
_symmetry.space_group_name_H-M   'P 1'
#
loop_
_entity.id
_entity.type
_entity.pdbx_description
1 polymer ?
#
loop_
_entity_poly.entity_id
_entity_poly.type
_entity_poly.pdbx_seq_one_letter_code
_entity_poly.pdbx_strand_id
1 'polypeptide(L)'
;MSTILELNNIKKAYDVKMAVDIDKLVIEEGDCVGLVGESGCGKSTLAGIITNTVKLYSGSVIFKGEDISRFNARKMRDIYKNMQMIYQSPVASFDPEYTLGKSVAEALRNNKSDNLVSELFISVGLSAEYVNKYPGQVSGGECQRAAIARALAVKPEFLICDEATSALDVTVQSQIIALIKQLQQSRKMTVLFISHDIALVSQICNKTAVMKDGKIIEY
;
A
#
# COMPACT_ATOMS: atom_id res chain seq x y z
N MET A 1 -21.41 -5.24 6.90
CA MET A 1 -19.96 -5.13 6.70
C MET A 1 -19.53 -3.80 7.34
N SER A 2 -18.39 -3.76 8.00
CA SER A 2 -17.89 -2.53 8.64
C SER A 2 -17.02 -1.77 7.65
N THR A 3 -17.10 -0.42 7.70
CA THR A 3 -16.29 0.45 6.86
C THR A 3 -14.89 0.61 7.46
N ILE A 4 -13.85 0.33 6.65
CA ILE A 4 -12.46 0.54 7.08
C ILE A 4 -11.95 1.93 6.69
N LEU A 5 -12.32 2.40 5.50
CA LEU A 5 -11.93 3.70 4.99
C LEU A 5 -13.12 4.44 4.37
N GLU A 6 -13.27 5.71 4.72
CA GLU A 6 -14.23 6.60 4.08
C GLU A 6 -13.56 7.94 3.75
N LEU A 7 -13.69 8.36 2.51
CA LEU A 7 -13.22 9.64 2.00
C LEU A 7 -14.44 10.51 1.69
N ASN A 8 -14.46 11.74 2.22
CA ASN A 8 -15.56 12.67 2.01
C ASN A 8 -15.05 14.03 1.53
N ASN A 9 -15.54 14.49 0.38
CA ASN A 9 -15.27 15.80 -0.22
C ASN A 9 -13.77 16.13 -0.29
N ILE A 10 -12.96 15.13 -0.66
CA ILE A 10 -11.50 15.25 -0.74
C ILE A 10 -11.10 16.16 -1.89
N LYS A 11 -10.38 17.22 -1.59
CA LYS A 11 -9.79 18.10 -2.61
C LYS A 11 -8.31 18.31 -2.35
N LYS A 12 -7.52 18.24 -3.42
CA LYS A 12 -6.10 18.56 -3.44
C LYS A 12 -5.73 19.20 -4.76
N ALA A 13 -5.09 20.37 -4.68
CA ALA A 13 -4.49 21.04 -5.81
C ALA A 13 -2.98 21.18 -5.61
N TYR A 14 -2.24 21.19 -6.70
CA TYR A 14 -0.87 21.63 -6.79
C TYR A 14 -0.85 22.86 -7.72
N ASP A 15 -0.46 24.00 -7.17
CA ASP A 15 -0.58 25.30 -7.80
C ASP A 15 -2.01 25.54 -8.29
N VAL A 16 -2.21 25.66 -9.62
CA VAL A 16 -3.53 25.89 -10.24
C VAL A 16 -4.22 24.61 -10.72
N LYS A 17 -3.54 23.44 -10.66
CA LYS A 17 -4.08 22.16 -11.16
C LYS A 17 -4.71 21.36 -10.05
N MET A 18 -6.01 21.06 -10.18
CA MET A 18 -6.69 20.11 -9.31
C MET A 18 -6.13 18.70 -9.56
N ALA A 19 -5.57 18.09 -8.53
CA ALA A 19 -5.00 16.74 -8.59
C ALA A 19 -5.98 15.67 -8.10
N VAL A 20 -6.83 16.02 -7.11
CA VAL A 20 -7.86 15.14 -6.56
C VAL A 20 -9.08 15.98 -6.21
N ASP A 21 -10.27 15.53 -6.66
CA ASP A 21 -11.58 16.11 -6.37
C ASP A 21 -12.60 14.95 -6.28
N ILE A 22 -12.72 14.34 -5.10
CA ILE A 22 -13.53 13.14 -4.87
C ILE A 22 -14.63 13.47 -3.87
N ASP A 23 -15.88 13.32 -4.26
CA ASP A 23 -17.02 13.57 -3.40
C ASP A 23 -17.11 12.49 -2.29
N LYS A 24 -17.06 11.22 -2.69
CA LYS A 24 -17.11 10.09 -1.75
C LYS A 24 -16.42 8.84 -2.30
N LEU A 25 -15.69 8.13 -1.42
CA LEU A 25 -15.23 6.75 -1.63
C LEU A 25 -15.33 6.00 -0.31
N VAL A 26 -15.92 4.80 -0.33
CA VAL A 26 -16.04 3.93 0.86
C VAL A 26 -15.43 2.58 0.54
N ILE A 27 -14.55 2.10 1.43
CA ILE A 27 -13.97 0.75 1.37
C ILE A 27 -14.41 -0.02 2.60
N GLU A 28 -14.97 -1.21 2.40
CA GLU A 28 -15.42 -2.09 3.47
C GLU A 28 -14.31 -3.04 3.90
N GLU A 29 -14.36 -3.50 5.14
CA GLU A 29 -13.39 -4.48 5.66
C GLU A 29 -13.43 -5.79 4.86
N GLY A 30 -12.24 -6.28 4.51
CA GLY A 30 -12.06 -7.51 3.73
C GLY A 30 -12.17 -7.33 2.22
N ASP A 31 -12.55 -6.14 1.71
CA ASP A 31 -12.56 -5.87 0.28
C ASP A 31 -11.14 -5.78 -0.30
N CYS A 32 -11.04 -6.14 -1.56
CA CYS A 32 -9.91 -5.78 -2.42
C CYS A 32 -10.44 -4.81 -3.48
N VAL A 33 -10.20 -3.53 -3.28
CA VAL A 33 -10.65 -2.46 -4.19
C VAL A 33 -9.52 -2.08 -5.13
N GLY A 34 -9.77 -2.18 -6.43
CA GLY A 34 -8.88 -1.65 -7.46
C GLY A 34 -9.13 -0.17 -7.70
N LEU A 35 -8.09 0.64 -7.76
CA LEU A 35 -8.16 2.02 -8.23
C LEU A 35 -7.42 2.12 -9.55
N VAL A 36 -8.16 2.28 -10.64
CA VAL A 36 -7.61 2.32 -12.00
C VAL A 36 -7.76 3.70 -12.62
N GLY A 37 -6.87 4.04 -13.53
CA GLY A 37 -6.91 5.29 -14.29
C GLY A 37 -5.59 5.58 -14.97
N GLU A 38 -5.58 6.55 -15.87
CA GLU A 38 -4.40 6.98 -16.62
C GLU A 38 -3.27 7.49 -15.68
N SER A 39 -2.04 7.48 -16.21
CA SER A 39 -0.92 8.08 -15.47
C SER A 39 -1.17 9.57 -15.23
N GLY A 40 -0.90 10.03 -14.02
CA GLY A 40 -1.10 11.44 -13.64
C GLY A 40 -2.54 11.85 -13.32
N CYS A 41 -3.53 10.93 -13.32
CA CYS A 41 -4.91 11.27 -12.96
C CYS A 41 -5.15 11.49 -11.45
N GLY A 42 -4.13 11.29 -10.59
CA GLY A 42 -4.21 11.60 -9.15
C GLY A 42 -4.16 10.39 -8.20
N LYS A 43 -4.00 9.15 -8.68
CA LYS A 43 -4.02 7.91 -7.86
C LYS A 43 -3.01 7.92 -6.71
N SER A 44 -1.73 8.18 -7.00
CA SER A 44 -0.69 8.23 -5.97
C SER A 44 -0.85 9.43 -5.04
N THR A 45 -1.42 10.55 -5.53
CA THR A 45 -1.79 11.67 -4.67
C THR A 45 -2.89 11.25 -3.68
N LEU A 46 -3.89 10.50 -4.15
CA LEU A 46 -4.95 9.96 -3.30
C LEU A 46 -4.38 8.99 -2.25
N ALA A 47 -3.49 8.07 -2.64
CA ALA A 47 -2.79 7.19 -1.71
C ALA A 47 -2.01 7.98 -0.65
N GLY A 48 -1.31 9.05 -1.06
CA GLY A 48 -0.62 9.95 -0.15
C GLY A 48 -1.56 10.71 0.80
N ILE A 49 -2.75 11.07 0.35
CA ILE A 49 -3.78 11.70 1.21
C ILE A 49 -4.29 10.69 2.23
N ILE A 50 -4.61 9.46 1.82
CA ILE A 50 -5.08 8.39 2.72
C ILE A 50 -4.04 8.10 3.81
N THR A 51 -2.76 8.04 3.43
CA THR A 51 -1.66 7.80 4.37
C THR A 51 -1.20 9.06 5.12
N ASN A 52 -1.86 10.22 4.89
CA ASN A 52 -1.50 11.52 5.48
C ASN A 52 -0.05 11.97 5.19
N THR A 53 0.59 11.42 4.15
CA THR A 53 1.90 11.89 3.63
C THR A 53 1.73 13.09 2.72
N VAL A 54 0.57 13.23 2.07
CA VAL A 54 0.15 14.41 1.31
C VAL A 54 -0.99 15.10 2.07
N LYS A 55 -0.81 16.39 2.37
CA LYS A 55 -1.86 17.17 3.04
C LYS A 55 -2.96 17.50 2.04
N LEU A 56 -4.20 17.18 2.41
CA LEU A 56 -5.40 17.56 1.66
C LEU A 56 -5.67 19.08 1.79
N TYR A 57 -6.37 19.63 0.82
CA TYR A 57 -6.84 21.02 0.85
C TYR A 57 -8.15 21.12 1.65
N SER A 58 -9.10 20.23 1.37
CA SER A 58 -10.37 20.13 2.09
C SER A 58 -10.89 18.69 2.08
N GLY A 59 -11.88 18.41 2.92
CA GLY A 59 -12.51 17.12 3.08
C GLY A 59 -12.03 16.37 4.32
N SER A 60 -12.43 15.10 4.43
CA SER A 60 -12.05 14.24 5.54
C SER A 60 -11.69 12.82 5.10
N VAL A 61 -10.71 12.24 5.77
CA VAL A 61 -10.29 10.84 5.66
C VAL A 61 -10.63 10.16 6.97
N ILE A 62 -11.61 9.27 6.95
CA ILE A 62 -12.05 8.52 8.12
C ILE A 62 -11.51 7.10 8.00
N PHE A 63 -10.67 6.69 8.93
CA PHE A 63 -10.12 5.34 9.01
C PHE A 63 -10.62 4.66 10.30
N LYS A 64 -11.34 3.54 10.14
CA LYS A 64 -11.96 2.80 11.26
C LYS A 64 -12.82 3.70 12.16
N GLY A 65 -13.56 4.62 11.55
CA GLY A 65 -14.43 5.56 12.26
C GLY A 65 -13.75 6.80 12.86
N GLU A 66 -12.43 6.92 12.74
CA GLU A 66 -11.68 8.08 13.25
C GLU A 66 -11.21 8.99 12.09
N ASP A 67 -11.49 10.30 12.19
CA ASP A 67 -10.99 11.28 11.22
C ASP A 67 -9.49 11.53 11.42
N ILE A 68 -8.69 11.02 10.50
CA ILE A 68 -7.22 11.11 10.52
C ILE A 68 -6.67 12.28 9.69
N SER A 69 -7.53 13.06 9.03
CA SER A 69 -7.16 14.11 8.07
C SER A 69 -6.15 15.14 8.62
N ARG A 70 -6.28 15.43 9.91
CA ARG A 70 -5.46 16.46 10.59
C ARG A 70 -4.52 15.89 11.65
N PHE A 71 -4.30 14.57 11.62
CA PHE A 71 -3.38 13.96 12.56
C PHE A 71 -1.95 14.43 12.30
N ASN A 72 -1.23 14.67 13.39
CA ASN A 72 0.21 14.89 13.35
C ASN A 72 0.96 13.54 13.27
N ALA A 73 2.26 13.59 13.03
CA ALA A 73 3.11 12.41 12.90
C ALA A 73 3.04 11.47 14.12
N ARG A 74 2.84 12.01 15.34
CA ARG A 74 2.73 11.20 16.56
C ARG A 74 1.46 10.34 16.55
N LYS A 75 0.30 10.93 16.23
CA LYS A 75 -0.98 10.20 16.13
C LYS A 75 -0.96 9.21 14.96
N MET A 76 -0.41 9.60 13.81
CA MET A 76 -0.29 8.71 12.64
C MET A 76 0.52 7.45 12.92
N ARG A 77 1.45 7.44 13.89
CA ARG A 77 2.19 6.20 14.24
C ARG A 77 1.30 5.06 14.69
N ASP A 78 0.17 5.35 15.32
CA ASP A 78 -0.78 4.31 15.75
C ASP A 78 -1.63 3.84 14.57
N ILE A 79 -2.01 4.75 13.68
CA ILE A 79 -2.69 4.42 12.42
C ILE A 79 -1.83 3.50 11.56
N TYR A 80 -0.53 3.79 11.44
CA TYR A 80 0.39 2.98 10.61
C TYR A 80 0.63 1.55 11.15
N LYS A 81 0.21 1.21 12.36
CA LYS A 81 0.16 -0.19 12.81
C LYS A 81 -0.92 -1.00 12.07
N ASN A 82 -2.00 -0.34 11.67
CA ASN A 82 -3.15 -0.97 11.02
C ASN A 82 -3.23 -0.65 9.52
N MET A 83 -2.51 0.36 9.04
CA MET A 83 -2.46 0.79 7.65
C MET A 83 -1.01 0.79 7.15
N GLN A 84 -0.74 0.09 6.06
CA GLN A 84 0.59 0.05 5.43
C GLN A 84 0.50 0.32 3.94
N MET A 85 1.60 0.78 3.36
CA MET A 85 1.70 1.08 1.94
C MET A 85 2.94 0.42 1.33
N ILE A 86 2.74 -0.19 0.16
CA ILE A 86 3.80 -0.70 -0.71
C ILE A 86 3.91 0.29 -1.87
N TYR A 87 5.11 0.80 -2.09
CA TYR A 87 5.41 1.83 -3.08
C TYR A 87 5.79 1.22 -4.43
N GLN A 88 5.64 2.01 -5.47
CA GLN A 88 5.98 1.67 -6.86
C GLN A 88 7.44 1.25 -7.03
N SER A 89 8.38 1.92 -6.38
CA SER A 89 9.81 1.59 -6.44
C SER A 89 10.25 0.88 -5.15
N PRO A 90 10.40 -0.46 -5.18
CA PRO A 90 10.77 -1.21 -3.98
C PRO A 90 12.16 -0.82 -3.48
N VAL A 91 13.15 -0.66 -4.37
CA VAL A 91 14.53 -0.33 -3.98
C VAL A 91 14.59 1.04 -3.31
N ALA A 92 13.92 2.05 -3.86
CA ALA A 92 13.89 3.40 -3.28
C ALA A 92 13.14 3.47 -1.94
N SER A 93 12.37 2.44 -1.59
CA SER A 93 11.65 2.37 -0.32
C SER A 93 12.51 1.87 0.85
N PHE A 94 13.73 1.40 0.59
CA PHE A 94 14.68 0.93 1.58
C PHE A 94 15.85 1.89 1.73
N ASP A 95 16.41 1.96 2.95
CA ASP A 95 17.69 2.61 3.19
C ASP A 95 18.81 1.73 2.60
N PRO A 96 19.64 2.24 1.67
CA PRO A 96 20.70 1.46 1.04
C PRO A 96 21.79 1.01 2.01
N GLU A 97 21.93 1.66 3.16
CA GLU A 97 22.91 1.31 4.20
C GLU A 97 22.41 0.20 5.14
N TYR A 98 21.12 -0.18 5.05
CA TYR A 98 20.53 -1.20 5.87
C TYR A 98 20.32 -2.48 5.08
N THR A 99 20.54 -3.63 5.74
CA THR A 99 20.10 -4.91 5.17
C THR A 99 18.57 -4.95 5.12
N LEU A 100 18.03 -5.77 4.23
CA LEU A 100 16.59 -5.99 4.12
C LEU A 100 16.00 -6.47 5.45
N GLY A 101 16.71 -7.39 6.14
CA GLY A 101 16.30 -7.88 7.47
C GLY A 101 16.27 -6.79 8.53
N LYS A 102 17.27 -5.89 8.55
CA LYS A 102 17.28 -4.74 9.48
C LYS A 102 16.07 -3.83 9.24
N SER A 103 15.75 -3.55 7.98
CA SER A 103 14.60 -2.73 7.61
C SER A 103 13.25 -3.36 8.02
N VAL A 104 13.12 -4.70 7.93
CA VAL A 104 11.93 -5.42 8.42
C VAL A 104 11.89 -5.44 9.96
N ALA A 105 13.04 -5.65 10.61
CA ALA A 105 13.14 -5.63 12.09
C ALA A 105 12.76 -4.27 12.69
N GLU A 106 13.04 -3.16 11.99
CA GLU A 106 12.60 -1.83 12.43
C GLU A 106 11.08 -1.71 12.48
N ALA A 107 10.36 -2.31 11.52
CA ALA A 107 8.90 -2.33 11.52
C ALA A 107 8.33 -3.13 12.71
N LEU A 108 9.03 -4.16 13.18
CA LEU A 108 8.65 -4.96 14.35
C LEU A 108 8.83 -4.25 15.70
N ARG A 109 9.53 -3.12 15.73
CA ARG A 109 9.79 -2.30 16.94
C ARG A 109 10.32 -3.10 18.15
N ASN A 110 9.43 -3.47 19.11
CA ASN A 110 9.80 -4.11 20.35
C ASN A 110 9.90 -5.65 20.25
N ASN A 111 9.48 -6.25 19.15
CA ASN A 111 9.50 -7.70 18.94
C ASN A 111 10.52 -8.08 17.84
N LYS A 112 11.76 -7.63 18.03
CA LYS A 112 12.88 -7.82 17.08
C LYS A 112 13.52 -9.20 17.29
N SER A 113 12.78 -10.26 16.97
CA SER A 113 13.34 -11.61 16.95
C SER A 113 13.83 -11.93 15.54
N ASP A 114 15.09 -12.36 15.39
CA ASP A 114 15.66 -12.77 14.09
C ASP A 114 14.85 -13.91 13.46
N ASN A 115 14.28 -14.79 14.28
CA ASN A 115 13.39 -15.84 13.82
C ASN A 115 12.14 -15.27 13.15
N LEU A 116 11.51 -14.23 13.74
CA LEU A 116 10.31 -13.62 13.21
C LEU A 116 10.59 -12.90 11.89
N VAL A 117 11.75 -12.25 11.75
CA VAL A 117 12.18 -11.64 10.47
C VAL A 117 12.33 -12.70 9.39
N SER A 118 13.01 -13.81 9.71
CA SER A 118 13.20 -14.93 8.78
C SER A 118 11.86 -15.56 8.37
N GLU A 119 10.92 -15.76 9.31
CA GLU A 119 9.58 -16.26 9.03
C GLU A 119 8.79 -15.33 8.09
N LEU A 120 8.92 -14.00 8.27
CA LEU A 120 8.30 -13.03 7.36
C LEU A 120 8.86 -13.15 5.95
N PHE A 121 10.19 -13.31 5.79
CA PHE A 121 10.80 -13.52 4.48
C PHE A 121 10.29 -14.80 3.81
N ILE A 122 10.27 -15.91 4.54
CA ILE A 122 9.73 -17.18 4.04
C ILE A 122 8.26 -17.04 3.64
N SER A 123 7.45 -16.31 4.40
CA SER A 123 6.03 -16.10 4.11
C SER A 123 5.74 -15.36 2.80
N VAL A 124 6.73 -14.61 2.29
CA VAL A 124 6.65 -13.91 0.99
C VAL A 124 7.47 -14.61 -0.10
N GLY A 125 7.96 -15.83 0.15
CA GLY A 125 8.68 -16.66 -0.81
C GLY A 125 10.15 -16.25 -1.01
N LEU A 126 10.78 -15.64 -0.01
CA LEU A 126 12.23 -15.43 0.07
C LEU A 126 12.86 -16.43 1.01
N SER A 127 14.11 -16.86 0.72
CA SER A 127 14.86 -17.66 1.69
C SER A 127 15.37 -16.81 2.86
N ALA A 128 15.64 -17.43 4.02
CA ALA A 128 16.10 -16.73 5.21
C ALA A 128 17.42 -15.95 5.00
N GLU A 129 18.26 -16.36 4.05
CA GLU A 129 19.53 -15.70 3.74
C GLU A 129 19.38 -14.25 3.25
N TYR A 130 18.20 -13.91 2.67
CA TYR A 130 17.91 -12.54 2.21
C TYR A 130 17.88 -11.52 3.35
N VAL A 131 17.74 -11.96 4.60
CA VAL A 131 17.83 -11.10 5.79
C VAL A 131 19.13 -10.30 5.80
N ASN A 132 20.25 -10.89 5.32
CA ASN A 132 21.57 -10.28 5.31
C ASN A 132 21.91 -9.54 4.01
N LYS A 133 21.02 -9.54 3.00
CA LYS A 133 21.24 -8.85 1.73
C LYS A 133 20.86 -7.38 1.83
N TYR A 134 21.58 -6.55 1.07
CA TYR A 134 21.25 -5.13 0.89
C TYR A 134 20.31 -4.95 -0.32
N PRO A 135 19.53 -3.85 -0.37
CA PRO A 135 18.59 -3.61 -1.48
C PRO A 135 19.24 -3.67 -2.87
N GLY A 136 20.49 -3.20 -2.99
CA GLY A 136 21.25 -3.24 -4.26
C GLY A 136 21.82 -4.60 -4.63
N GLN A 137 21.68 -5.62 -3.80
CA GLN A 137 22.21 -6.98 -4.03
C GLN A 137 21.13 -7.97 -4.48
N VAL A 138 19.90 -7.52 -4.64
CA VAL A 138 18.74 -8.38 -4.96
C VAL A 138 18.03 -7.85 -6.20
N SER A 139 17.29 -8.73 -6.89
CA SER A 139 16.44 -8.33 -8.02
C SER A 139 15.27 -7.44 -7.56
N GLY A 140 14.66 -6.72 -8.50
CA GLY A 140 13.47 -5.89 -8.21
C GLY A 140 12.33 -6.69 -7.59
N GLY A 141 12.08 -7.92 -8.06
CA GLY A 141 11.05 -8.80 -7.52
C GLY A 141 11.34 -9.28 -6.09
N GLU A 142 12.60 -9.61 -5.79
CA GLU A 142 13.03 -9.98 -4.44
C GLU A 142 12.94 -8.79 -3.49
N CYS A 143 13.35 -7.62 -3.95
CA CYS A 143 13.20 -6.37 -3.17
C CYS A 143 11.73 -6.05 -2.89
N GLN A 144 10.84 -6.28 -3.89
CA GLN A 144 9.39 -6.11 -3.72
C GLN A 144 8.81 -7.08 -2.69
N ARG A 145 9.24 -8.36 -2.72
CA ARG A 145 8.85 -9.34 -1.69
C ARG A 145 9.31 -8.91 -0.29
N ALA A 146 10.52 -8.38 -0.17
CA ALA A 146 11.02 -7.83 1.08
C ALA A 146 10.21 -6.60 1.55
N ALA A 147 9.77 -5.71 0.63
CA ALA A 147 8.90 -4.60 0.95
C ALA A 147 7.51 -5.07 1.44
N ILE A 148 6.96 -6.13 0.83
CA ILE A 148 5.74 -6.79 1.32
C ILE A 148 5.97 -7.37 2.72
N ALA A 149 7.08 -8.09 2.97
CA ALA A 149 7.42 -8.62 4.29
C ALA A 149 7.47 -7.50 5.36
N ARG A 150 8.10 -6.36 5.02
CA ARG A 150 8.16 -5.18 5.89
C ARG A 150 6.77 -4.63 6.21
N ALA A 151 5.91 -4.49 5.22
CA ALA A 151 4.54 -4.04 5.42
C ALA A 151 3.74 -4.99 6.31
N LEU A 152 3.92 -6.31 6.15
CA LEU A 152 3.24 -7.35 6.92
C LEU A 152 3.76 -7.53 8.34
N ALA A 153 4.92 -6.98 8.67
CA ALA A 153 5.54 -7.10 10.00
C ALA A 153 4.65 -6.58 11.13
N VAL A 154 3.87 -5.53 10.86
CA VAL A 154 2.93 -4.95 11.83
C VAL A 154 1.54 -5.59 11.79
N LYS A 155 1.30 -6.59 10.92
CA LYS A 155 0.01 -7.25 10.70
C LYS A 155 -1.12 -6.26 10.39
N PRO A 156 -0.99 -5.45 9.33
CA PRO A 156 -1.95 -4.39 9.03
C PRO A 156 -3.31 -4.98 8.65
N GLU A 157 -4.38 -4.24 8.95
CA GLU A 157 -5.74 -4.55 8.50
C GLU A 157 -6.03 -3.96 7.12
N PHE A 158 -5.29 -2.89 6.74
CA PHE A 158 -5.44 -2.21 5.46
C PHE A 158 -4.08 -2.05 4.76
N LEU A 159 -3.99 -2.54 3.54
CA LEU A 159 -2.79 -2.48 2.70
C LEU A 159 -3.08 -1.66 1.44
N ILE A 160 -2.27 -0.65 1.18
CA ILE A 160 -2.29 0.13 -0.05
C ILE A 160 -1.12 -0.35 -0.92
N CYS A 161 -1.40 -0.78 -2.15
CA CYS A 161 -0.41 -1.17 -3.15
C CYS A 161 -0.41 -0.11 -4.25
N ASP A 162 0.52 0.85 -4.21
CA ASP A 162 0.62 1.91 -5.22
C ASP A 162 1.57 1.49 -6.33
N GLU A 163 0.99 1.04 -7.46
CA GLU A 163 1.69 0.51 -8.62
C GLU A 163 2.78 -0.52 -8.25
N ALA A 164 2.52 -1.33 -7.25
CA ALA A 164 3.49 -2.23 -6.60
C ALA A 164 4.12 -3.28 -7.53
N THR A 165 3.70 -3.37 -8.78
CA THR A 165 4.17 -4.35 -9.75
C THR A 165 4.59 -3.74 -11.09
N SER A 166 4.44 -2.43 -11.29
CA SER A 166 4.65 -1.77 -12.59
C SER A 166 6.10 -1.80 -13.10
N ALA A 167 7.07 -1.92 -12.18
CA ALA A 167 8.51 -1.96 -12.50
C ALA A 167 9.06 -3.40 -12.66
N LEU A 168 8.18 -4.42 -12.65
CA LEU A 168 8.57 -5.84 -12.69
C LEU A 168 8.21 -6.46 -14.04
N ASP A 169 8.95 -7.49 -14.44
CA ASP A 169 8.58 -8.31 -15.60
C ASP A 169 7.27 -9.06 -15.36
N VAL A 170 6.59 -9.47 -16.44
CA VAL A 170 5.24 -10.06 -16.39
C VAL A 170 5.17 -11.30 -15.51
N THR A 171 6.22 -12.12 -15.49
CA THR A 171 6.26 -13.36 -14.70
C THR A 171 6.33 -13.04 -13.20
N VAL A 172 7.23 -12.15 -12.82
CA VAL A 172 7.39 -11.71 -11.42
C VAL A 172 6.17 -10.94 -10.96
N GLN A 173 5.59 -10.09 -11.83
CA GLN A 173 4.34 -9.38 -11.56
C GLN A 173 3.21 -10.34 -11.19
N SER A 174 3.00 -11.39 -12.00
CA SER A 174 1.96 -12.40 -11.73
C SER A 174 2.18 -13.11 -10.38
N GLN A 175 3.43 -13.41 -10.04
CA GLN A 175 3.77 -14.02 -8.74
C GLN A 175 3.48 -13.09 -7.55
N ILE A 176 3.80 -11.80 -7.67
CA ILE A 176 3.52 -10.81 -6.61
C ILE A 176 2.01 -10.62 -6.43
N ILE A 177 1.24 -10.58 -7.52
CA ILE A 177 -0.22 -10.49 -7.48
C ILE A 177 -0.83 -11.71 -6.78
N ALA A 178 -0.38 -12.93 -7.15
CA ALA A 178 -0.82 -14.15 -6.50
C ALA A 178 -0.50 -14.14 -4.98
N LEU A 179 0.69 -13.67 -4.61
CA LEU A 179 1.09 -13.52 -3.21
C LEU A 179 0.17 -12.54 -2.45
N ILE A 180 -0.08 -11.35 -3.01
CA ILE A 180 -0.96 -10.34 -2.38
C ILE A 180 -2.38 -10.91 -2.21
N LYS A 181 -2.91 -11.60 -3.24
CA LYS A 181 -4.22 -12.25 -3.19
C LYS A 181 -4.30 -13.32 -2.10
N GLN A 182 -3.29 -14.19 -2.02
CA GLN A 182 -3.20 -15.22 -0.96
C GLN A 182 -3.17 -14.58 0.43
N LEU A 183 -2.36 -13.54 0.62
CA LEU A 183 -2.25 -12.82 1.89
C LEU A 183 -3.55 -12.12 2.28
N GLN A 184 -4.22 -11.47 1.32
CA GLN A 184 -5.51 -10.82 1.51
C GLN A 184 -6.56 -11.83 2.02
N GLN A 185 -6.66 -12.98 1.36
CA GLN A 185 -7.62 -14.03 1.74
C GLN A 185 -7.28 -14.68 3.08
N SER A 186 -6.02 -15.08 3.29
CA SER A 186 -5.61 -15.81 4.49
C SER A 186 -5.64 -14.95 5.76
N ARG A 187 -5.42 -13.64 5.64
CA ARG A 187 -5.40 -12.69 6.76
C ARG A 187 -6.67 -11.85 6.87
N LYS A 188 -7.63 -12.00 5.96
CA LYS A 188 -8.85 -11.17 5.83
C LYS A 188 -8.52 -9.68 5.77
N MET A 189 -7.41 -9.34 5.12
CA MET A 189 -6.89 -7.99 5.02
C MET A 189 -7.65 -7.22 3.95
N THR A 190 -7.94 -5.95 4.19
CA THR A 190 -8.49 -5.06 3.17
C THR A 190 -7.35 -4.53 2.29
N VAL A 191 -7.56 -4.45 0.99
CA VAL A 191 -6.53 -4.00 0.05
C VAL A 191 -7.07 -2.89 -0.86
N LEU A 192 -6.32 -1.79 -0.99
CA LEU A 192 -6.48 -0.82 -2.07
C LEU A 192 -5.34 -1.05 -3.07
N PHE A 193 -5.68 -1.62 -4.23
CA PHE A 193 -4.72 -1.96 -5.28
C PHE A 193 -4.78 -0.92 -6.40
N ILE A 194 -3.75 -0.08 -6.49
CA ILE A 194 -3.66 1.00 -7.47
C ILE A 194 -2.84 0.51 -8.66
N SER A 195 -3.41 0.62 -9.86
CA SER A 195 -2.76 0.25 -11.11
C SER A 195 -3.33 1.07 -12.28
N HIS A 196 -2.57 1.16 -13.36
CA HIS A 196 -3.07 1.61 -14.65
C HIS A 196 -3.55 0.43 -15.53
N ASP A 197 -3.35 -0.81 -15.09
CA ASP A 197 -3.73 -2.02 -15.81
C ASP A 197 -5.02 -2.63 -15.22
N ILE A 198 -6.11 -2.47 -15.97
CA ILE A 198 -7.44 -3.00 -15.62
C ILE A 198 -7.42 -4.53 -15.56
N ALA A 199 -6.65 -5.20 -16.44
CA ALA A 199 -6.59 -6.66 -16.48
C ALA A 199 -5.96 -7.22 -15.20
N LEU A 200 -4.97 -6.56 -14.63
CA LEU A 200 -4.40 -6.93 -13.34
C LEU A 200 -5.38 -6.73 -12.18
N VAL A 201 -6.06 -5.58 -12.18
CA VAL A 201 -7.05 -5.26 -11.13
C VAL A 201 -8.17 -6.29 -11.13
N SER A 202 -8.69 -6.70 -12.29
CA SER A 202 -9.77 -7.69 -12.41
C SER A 202 -9.40 -9.08 -11.90
N GLN A 203 -8.09 -9.41 -11.82
CA GLN A 203 -7.64 -10.71 -11.30
C GLN A 203 -7.63 -10.79 -9.77
N ILE A 204 -7.47 -9.66 -9.09
CA ILE A 204 -7.28 -9.62 -7.64
C ILE A 204 -8.45 -8.93 -6.90
N CYS A 205 -9.05 -7.90 -7.50
CA CYS A 205 -10.02 -7.06 -6.82
C CYS A 205 -11.46 -7.53 -7.03
N ASN A 206 -12.29 -7.37 -6.00
CA ASN A 206 -13.74 -7.65 -6.05
C ASN A 206 -14.58 -6.40 -6.34
N LYS A 207 -13.99 -5.21 -6.19
CA LYS A 207 -14.57 -3.92 -6.55
C LYS A 207 -13.54 -3.08 -7.31
N THR A 208 -13.99 -2.17 -8.16
CA THR A 208 -13.10 -1.31 -8.94
C THR A 208 -13.62 0.12 -8.97
N ALA A 209 -12.76 1.07 -8.62
CA ALA A 209 -12.99 2.49 -8.79
C ALA A 209 -12.18 2.99 -9.99
N VAL A 210 -12.85 3.70 -10.91
CA VAL A 210 -12.20 4.31 -12.08
C VAL A 210 -11.95 5.78 -11.79
N MET A 211 -10.69 6.19 -11.86
CA MET A 211 -10.27 7.57 -11.61
C MET A 211 -9.85 8.27 -12.90
N LYS A 212 -10.43 9.44 -13.16
CA LYS A 212 -10.10 10.31 -14.30
C LYS A 212 -10.09 11.77 -13.85
N ASP A 213 -9.05 12.51 -14.23
CA ASP A 213 -8.91 13.96 -13.95
C ASP A 213 -9.17 14.32 -12.48
N GLY A 214 -8.66 13.52 -11.56
CA GLY A 214 -8.81 13.71 -10.11
C GLY A 214 -10.12 13.24 -9.52
N LYS A 215 -11.07 12.71 -10.32
CA LYS A 215 -12.40 12.29 -9.89
C LYS A 215 -12.59 10.78 -10.00
N ILE A 216 -13.39 10.20 -9.13
CA ILE A 216 -13.91 8.85 -9.31
C ILE A 216 -15.16 8.96 -10.18
N ILE A 217 -15.11 8.34 -11.37
CA ILE A 217 -16.19 8.39 -12.35
C ILE A 217 -17.06 7.13 -12.34
N GLU A 218 -16.56 6.04 -11.73
CA GLU A 218 -17.26 4.76 -11.59
C GLU A 218 -16.75 4.04 -10.33
N TYR A 219 -17.67 3.39 -9.60
CA TYR A 219 -17.33 2.57 -8.43
C TYR A 219 -18.40 1.49 -8.16
#